data_014c415732a2045afb431080944b6221
#
_entry.id   014c415732a2045afb431080944b6221
#
_cell.length_a   1.000
_cell.length_b   1.000
_cell.length_c   1.000
_cell.angle_alpha   90.00
_cell.angle_beta   90.00
_cell.angle_gamma   90.00
#
_symmetry.space_group_name_H-M   'P 1'
#
loop_
_entity.id
_entity.type
_entity.pdbx_description
1 polymer ?
#
loop_
_entity_poly.entity_id
_entity_poly.type
_entity_poly.pdbx_seq_one_letter_code
_entity_poly.pdbx_strand_id
1 'polypeptide(L)'
;ICKVMRTRRDGTSLELSLKSVSEERRRDRLQEWKNEQRAQQLLKVLGEKVGWNEETVVEQSTELSDAFGGLYAAFEEAAMQEGALENAGFEGDWLAQFIELAVENIIPPFVEVRGTLTLSINATDGVAVIRSALEAAESLSNEAEEIDVKCFYDGAPAYRIELRAPDFK
;
A
#
# COMPACT_ATOMS: atom_id res chain seq x y z
N ILE A 1 -11.60 -20.29 0.74
CA ILE A 1 -10.49 -20.26 1.73
C ILE A 1 -10.78 -21.31 2.79
N CYS A 2 -9.85 -22.24 3.02
CA CYS A 2 -9.93 -23.28 4.00
C CYS A 2 -8.56 -23.50 4.65
N LYS A 3 -8.55 -24.09 5.85
CA LYS A 3 -7.33 -24.48 6.55
C LYS A 3 -7.08 -25.95 6.34
N VAL A 4 -5.83 -26.32 5.97
CA VAL A 4 -5.41 -27.71 5.93
C VAL A 4 -5.25 -28.22 7.35
N MET A 5 -6.05 -29.22 7.71
CA MET A 5 -6.04 -29.84 9.05
C MET A 5 -5.08 -31.02 9.11
N ARG A 6 -5.06 -31.85 8.08
CA ARG A 6 -4.24 -33.04 8.02
C ARG A 6 -3.88 -33.36 6.56
N THR A 7 -2.64 -33.77 6.35
CA THR A 7 -2.16 -34.34 5.10
C THR A 7 -1.81 -35.80 5.36
N ARG A 8 -2.27 -36.74 4.54
CA ARG A 8 -1.82 -38.14 4.62
C ARG A 8 -0.35 -38.24 4.19
N ARG A 9 0.35 -39.21 4.76
CA ARG A 9 1.79 -39.42 4.48
C ARG A 9 2.10 -39.72 3.00
N ASP A 10 1.12 -40.24 2.28
CA ASP A 10 1.19 -40.55 0.83
C ASP A 10 0.85 -39.32 -0.05
N GLY A 11 0.50 -38.20 0.52
CA GLY A 11 0.15 -36.97 -0.22
C GLY A 11 -1.15 -37.04 -1.01
N THR A 12 -1.87 -38.16 -0.99
CA THR A 12 -3.04 -38.40 -1.85
C THR A 12 -4.33 -37.75 -1.37
N SER A 13 -4.41 -37.38 -0.09
CA SER A 13 -5.59 -36.71 0.44
C SER A 13 -5.28 -35.64 1.47
N LEU A 14 -6.05 -34.54 1.39
CA LEU A 14 -6.00 -33.38 2.28
C LEU A 14 -7.34 -33.27 3.02
N GLU A 15 -7.28 -33.15 4.32
CA GLU A 15 -8.45 -32.82 5.13
C GLU A 15 -8.50 -31.30 5.33
N LEU A 16 -9.57 -30.66 4.90
CA LEU A 16 -9.74 -29.21 4.87
C LEU A 16 -10.88 -28.81 5.82
N SER A 17 -10.70 -27.73 6.54
CA SER A 17 -11.73 -27.13 7.39
C SER A 17 -12.02 -25.69 6.99
N LEU A 18 -13.29 -25.39 6.75
CA LEU A 18 -13.78 -24.02 6.53
C LEU A 18 -14.03 -23.30 7.85
N LYS A 19 -14.45 -24.03 8.90
CA LYS A 19 -14.79 -23.46 10.21
C LYS A 19 -13.56 -23.02 11.02
N SER A 20 -12.40 -23.61 10.74
CA SER A 20 -11.14 -23.30 11.45
C SER A 20 -10.40 -22.07 10.90
N VAL A 21 -10.99 -21.34 9.97
CA VAL A 21 -10.45 -20.08 9.44
C VAL A 21 -11.14 -18.94 10.17
N SER A 22 -10.35 -18.07 10.83
CA SER A 22 -10.88 -16.85 11.46
C SER A 22 -11.41 -15.89 10.40
N GLU A 23 -12.39 -15.09 10.77
CA GLU A 23 -13.02 -14.10 9.87
C GLU A 23 -12.01 -13.07 9.36
N GLU A 24 -11.07 -12.67 10.22
CA GLU A 24 -9.94 -11.79 9.87
C GLU A 24 -9.11 -12.39 8.73
N ARG A 25 -8.58 -13.59 8.90
CA ARG A 25 -7.80 -14.27 7.86
C ARG A 25 -8.58 -14.50 6.56
N ARG A 26 -9.89 -14.66 6.68
CA ARG A 26 -10.75 -14.79 5.50
C ARG A 26 -10.82 -13.49 4.73
N ARG A 27 -10.95 -12.35 5.42
CA ARG A 27 -10.95 -11.02 4.80
C ARG A 27 -9.62 -10.71 4.15
N ASP A 28 -8.52 -10.93 4.86
CA ASP A 28 -7.17 -10.65 4.35
C ASP A 28 -6.92 -11.44 3.07
N ARG A 29 -7.14 -12.74 3.10
CA ARG A 29 -6.94 -13.59 1.90
C ARG A 29 -7.89 -13.26 0.75
N LEU A 30 -9.10 -12.81 1.05
CA LEU A 30 -10.02 -12.35 0.01
C LEU A 30 -9.55 -11.03 -0.60
N GLN A 31 -9.00 -10.15 0.21
CA GLN A 31 -8.44 -8.88 -0.26
C GLN A 31 -7.18 -9.12 -1.10
N GLU A 32 -6.26 -9.96 -0.63
CA GLU A 32 -5.08 -10.37 -1.40
C GLU A 32 -5.48 -10.94 -2.78
N TRP A 33 -6.46 -11.84 -2.80
CA TRP A 33 -6.94 -12.42 -4.05
C TRP A 33 -7.53 -11.37 -4.99
N LYS A 34 -8.31 -10.42 -4.47
CA LYS A 34 -8.88 -9.32 -5.27
C LYS A 34 -7.79 -8.42 -5.84
N ASN A 35 -6.79 -8.10 -5.03
CA ASN A 35 -5.65 -7.30 -5.43
C ASN A 35 -4.88 -7.99 -6.55
N GLU A 36 -4.63 -9.28 -6.41
CA GLU A 36 -3.93 -10.08 -7.42
C GLU A 36 -4.72 -10.16 -8.74
N GLN A 37 -6.05 -10.33 -8.68
CA GLN A 37 -6.91 -10.27 -9.87
C GLN A 37 -6.86 -8.90 -10.54
N ARG A 38 -6.81 -7.83 -9.77
CA ARG A 38 -6.66 -6.46 -10.29
C ARG A 38 -5.30 -6.28 -10.98
N ALA A 39 -4.22 -6.74 -10.36
CA ALA A 39 -2.89 -6.70 -10.93
C ALA A 39 -2.78 -7.46 -12.25
N GLN A 40 -3.39 -8.65 -12.34
CA GLN A 40 -3.47 -9.41 -13.59
C GLN A 40 -4.21 -8.66 -14.70
N GLN A 41 -5.28 -7.94 -14.36
CA GLN A 41 -5.99 -7.10 -15.33
C GLN A 41 -5.14 -5.93 -15.80
N LEU A 42 -4.42 -5.27 -14.89
CA LEU A 42 -3.51 -4.18 -15.24
C LEU A 42 -2.37 -4.65 -16.15
N LEU A 43 -1.80 -5.84 -15.86
CA LEU A 43 -0.76 -6.40 -16.71
C LEU A 43 -1.27 -6.76 -18.12
N LYS A 44 -2.52 -7.21 -18.24
CA LYS A 44 -3.15 -7.41 -19.56
C LYS A 44 -3.30 -6.11 -20.34
N VAL A 45 -3.76 -5.05 -19.67
CA VAL A 45 -3.88 -3.72 -20.28
C VAL A 45 -2.50 -3.21 -20.73
N LEU A 46 -1.46 -3.44 -19.92
CA LEU A 46 -0.09 -3.14 -20.31
C LEU A 46 0.32 -3.93 -21.55
N GLY A 47 0.07 -5.24 -21.57
CA GLY A 47 0.37 -6.11 -22.69
C GLY A 47 -0.28 -5.62 -24.00
N GLU A 48 -1.54 -5.18 -23.94
CA GLU A 48 -2.24 -4.58 -25.09
C GLU A 48 -1.58 -3.25 -25.54
N LYS A 49 -1.17 -2.40 -24.60
CA LYS A 49 -0.49 -1.13 -24.90
C LYS A 49 0.90 -1.35 -25.55
N VAL A 50 1.65 -2.32 -25.06
CA VAL A 50 3.02 -2.63 -25.52
C VAL A 50 3.02 -3.59 -26.74
N GLY A 51 1.89 -4.25 -27.01
CA GLY A 51 1.76 -5.20 -28.11
C GLY A 51 2.29 -6.62 -27.79
N TRP A 52 2.25 -7.02 -26.53
CA TRP A 52 2.61 -8.37 -26.11
C TRP A 52 1.54 -9.40 -26.54
N ASN A 53 1.98 -10.63 -26.78
CA ASN A 53 1.08 -11.76 -26.92
C ASN A 53 0.68 -12.31 -25.54
N GLU A 54 -0.31 -13.21 -25.51
CA GLU A 54 -0.78 -13.80 -24.25
C GLU A 54 0.31 -14.63 -23.53
N GLU A 55 1.19 -15.27 -24.27
CA GLU A 55 2.30 -16.07 -23.71
C GLU A 55 3.28 -15.16 -22.96
N THR A 56 3.67 -14.04 -23.57
CA THR A 56 4.56 -13.04 -22.95
C THR A 56 3.93 -12.42 -21.70
N VAL A 57 2.62 -12.13 -21.71
CA VAL A 57 1.92 -11.62 -20.53
C VAL A 57 1.97 -12.62 -19.38
N VAL A 58 1.78 -13.92 -19.64
CA VAL A 58 1.86 -14.97 -18.61
C VAL A 58 3.31 -15.13 -18.10
N GLU A 59 4.29 -15.11 -18.99
CA GLU A 59 5.71 -15.21 -18.66
C GLU A 59 6.13 -14.02 -17.75
N GLN A 60 5.84 -12.80 -18.14
CA GLN A 60 6.12 -11.60 -17.34
C GLN A 60 5.36 -11.57 -16.02
N SER A 61 4.10 -12.05 -15.99
CA SER A 61 3.34 -12.21 -14.74
C SER A 61 4.04 -13.18 -13.78
N THR A 62 4.60 -14.26 -14.28
CA THR A 62 5.30 -15.25 -13.45
C THR A 62 6.62 -14.71 -12.94
N GLU A 63 7.43 -14.09 -13.81
CA GLU A 63 8.71 -13.50 -13.44
C GLU A 63 8.56 -12.39 -12.38
N LEU A 64 7.59 -11.49 -12.57
CA LEU A 64 7.28 -10.43 -11.61
C LEU A 64 6.78 -11.01 -10.26
N SER A 65 5.92 -12.03 -10.32
CA SER A 65 5.42 -12.67 -9.09
C SER A 65 6.51 -13.41 -8.33
N ASP A 66 7.45 -14.02 -9.02
CA ASP A 66 8.60 -14.72 -8.41
C ASP A 66 9.60 -13.73 -7.80
N ALA A 67 9.82 -12.58 -8.45
CA ALA A 67 10.74 -11.55 -7.97
C ALA A 67 10.22 -10.80 -6.74
N PHE A 68 8.93 -10.46 -6.71
CA PHE A 68 8.33 -9.62 -5.67
C PHE A 68 7.40 -10.37 -4.69
N GLY A 69 7.22 -11.68 -4.88
CA GLY A 69 6.33 -12.50 -4.06
C GLY A 69 4.84 -12.39 -4.40
N GLY A 70 4.50 -11.70 -5.49
CA GLY A 70 3.15 -11.54 -6.03
C GLY A 70 3.11 -10.44 -7.08
N LEU A 71 2.21 -10.54 -8.05
CA LEU A 71 2.11 -9.53 -9.11
C LEU A 71 1.63 -8.18 -8.57
N TYR A 72 0.69 -8.20 -7.60
CA TYR A 72 0.24 -6.97 -6.95
C TYR A 72 1.36 -6.28 -6.16
N ALA A 73 2.21 -7.06 -5.48
CA ALA A 73 3.38 -6.54 -4.78
C ALA A 73 4.40 -5.89 -5.74
N ALA A 74 4.57 -6.43 -6.94
CA ALA A 74 5.41 -5.80 -7.97
C ALA A 74 4.89 -4.42 -8.38
N PHE A 75 3.57 -4.27 -8.52
CA PHE A 75 2.95 -2.97 -8.79
C PHE A 75 3.07 -2.00 -7.61
N GLU A 76 2.89 -2.48 -6.37
CA GLU A 76 3.08 -1.64 -5.16
C GLU A 76 4.50 -1.12 -5.06
N GLU A 77 5.51 -2.00 -5.20
CA GLU A 77 6.93 -1.62 -5.17
C GLU A 77 7.28 -0.61 -6.29
N ALA A 78 6.76 -0.85 -7.50
CA ALA A 78 6.98 0.06 -8.62
C ALA A 78 6.33 1.44 -8.42
N ALA A 79 5.20 1.51 -7.70
CA ALA A 79 4.55 2.77 -7.38
C ALA A 79 5.22 3.53 -6.23
N MET A 80 5.88 2.81 -5.29
CA MET A 80 6.50 3.39 -4.10
C MET A 80 7.97 3.73 -4.30
N GLN A 81 8.69 2.95 -5.10
CA GLN A 81 10.15 3.10 -5.25
C GLN A 81 10.55 3.21 -6.72
N GLU A 82 11.11 4.35 -7.08
CA GLU A 82 11.70 4.57 -8.40
C GLU A 82 12.88 3.62 -8.62
N GLY A 83 12.89 2.89 -9.73
CA GLY A 83 13.94 1.92 -10.05
C GLY A 83 13.78 0.54 -9.38
N ALA A 84 12.67 0.24 -8.71
CA ALA A 84 12.45 -1.06 -8.06
C ALA A 84 12.53 -2.23 -9.05
N LEU A 85 11.97 -2.07 -10.24
CA LEU A 85 11.97 -3.09 -11.30
C LEU A 85 13.36 -3.29 -11.90
N GLU A 86 14.10 -2.22 -12.15
CA GLU A 86 15.48 -2.27 -12.65
C GLU A 86 16.42 -2.93 -11.63
N ASN A 87 16.23 -2.65 -10.35
CA ASN A 87 16.97 -3.30 -9.26
C ASN A 87 16.67 -4.79 -9.16
N ALA A 88 15.47 -5.22 -9.52
CA ALA A 88 15.08 -6.62 -9.61
C ALA A 88 15.54 -7.31 -10.92
N GLY A 89 16.20 -6.55 -11.83
CA GLY A 89 16.78 -7.08 -13.07
C GLY A 89 15.84 -7.04 -14.27
N PHE A 90 14.75 -6.31 -14.19
CA PHE A 90 13.86 -6.09 -15.35
C PHE A 90 14.35 -4.94 -16.21
N GLU A 91 14.33 -5.14 -17.54
CA GLU A 91 14.76 -4.15 -18.52
C GLU A 91 13.73 -4.07 -19.66
N GLY A 92 13.58 -2.89 -20.25
CA GLY A 92 12.76 -2.68 -21.44
C GLY A 92 11.92 -1.41 -21.41
N ASP A 93 11.46 -1.00 -22.58
CA ASP A 93 10.65 0.22 -22.78
C ASP A 93 9.26 0.13 -22.10
N TRP A 94 8.84 -1.06 -21.71
CA TRP A 94 7.57 -1.32 -21.03
C TRP A 94 7.59 -0.88 -19.56
N LEU A 95 8.76 -0.75 -18.93
CA LEU A 95 8.91 -0.38 -17.53
C LEU A 95 8.26 0.98 -17.22
N ALA A 96 8.48 1.96 -18.08
CA ALA A 96 7.88 3.30 -17.92
C ALA A 96 6.35 3.23 -17.91
N GLN A 97 5.75 2.42 -18.79
CA GLN A 97 4.30 2.24 -18.86
C GLN A 97 3.76 1.42 -17.69
N PHE A 98 4.55 0.46 -17.18
CA PHE A 98 4.22 -0.30 -15.99
C PHE A 98 4.16 0.61 -14.75
N ILE A 99 5.17 1.46 -14.57
CA ILE A 99 5.23 2.43 -13.44
C ILE A 99 4.08 3.43 -13.55
N GLU A 100 3.79 3.95 -14.73
CA GLU A 100 2.65 4.85 -14.95
C GLU A 100 1.33 4.19 -14.53
N LEU A 101 1.08 2.96 -14.98
CA LEU A 101 -0.11 2.19 -14.57
C LEU A 101 -0.13 1.87 -13.08
N ALA A 102 1.03 1.59 -12.47
CA ALA A 102 1.15 1.36 -11.05
C ALA A 102 0.73 2.59 -10.25
N VAL A 103 1.32 3.74 -10.53
CA VAL A 103 1.02 5.02 -9.85
C VAL A 103 -0.45 5.44 -10.03
N GLU A 104 -1.03 5.23 -11.23
CA GLU A 104 -2.43 5.60 -11.48
C GLU A 104 -3.45 4.69 -10.77
N ASN A 105 -3.14 3.40 -10.62
CA ASN A 105 -4.12 2.40 -10.23
C ASN A 105 -3.89 1.77 -8.86
N ILE A 106 -2.67 1.82 -8.35
CA ILE A 106 -2.32 1.30 -7.05
C ILE A 106 -2.16 2.46 -6.08
N ILE A 107 -2.98 2.47 -5.05
CA ILE A 107 -2.82 3.41 -3.93
C ILE A 107 -1.84 2.73 -2.97
N PRO A 108 -0.64 3.29 -2.74
CA PRO A 108 0.30 2.73 -1.77
C PRO A 108 -0.37 2.58 -0.40
N PRO A 109 -0.06 1.53 0.36
CA PRO A 109 -0.53 1.43 1.72
C PRO A 109 0.02 2.60 2.53
N PHE A 110 -0.82 3.27 3.27
CA PHE A 110 -0.43 4.32 4.19
C PHE A 110 -0.99 4.04 5.58
N VAL A 111 -0.30 4.50 6.59
CA VAL A 111 -0.74 4.50 7.97
C VAL A 111 -1.19 5.89 8.37
N GLU A 112 -2.26 5.95 9.11
CA GLU A 112 -2.81 7.20 9.62
C GLU A 112 -2.85 7.14 11.15
N VAL A 113 -2.23 8.14 11.76
CA VAL A 113 -2.26 8.33 13.21
C VAL A 113 -3.04 9.60 13.51
N ARG A 114 -4.04 9.49 14.37
CA ARG A 114 -4.82 10.63 14.87
C ARG A 114 -4.58 10.81 16.36
N GLY A 115 -4.29 12.05 16.74
CA GLY A 115 -4.12 12.45 18.14
C GLY A 115 -4.96 13.66 18.47
N THR A 116 -5.38 13.76 19.74
CA THR A 116 -6.02 14.96 20.27
C THR A 116 -5.05 15.65 21.23
N LEU A 117 -4.79 16.93 20.97
CA LEU A 117 -3.96 17.78 21.81
C LEU A 117 -4.86 18.72 22.61
N THR A 118 -4.58 18.87 23.89
CA THR A 118 -5.23 19.90 24.71
C THR A 118 -4.25 21.04 24.96
N LEU A 119 -4.49 22.17 24.30
CA LEU A 119 -3.61 23.34 24.39
C LEU A 119 -4.33 24.50 25.07
N SER A 120 -3.69 25.07 26.09
CA SER A 120 -4.15 26.29 26.73
C SER A 120 -2.97 27.19 27.02
N ILE A 121 -3.17 28.47 26.85
CA ILE A 121 -2.14 29.49 27.10
C ILE A 121 -2.78 30.75 27.69
N ASN A 122 -2.15 31.30 28.74
CA ASN A 122 -2.57 32.53 29.39
C ASN A 122 -1.69 33.72 28.95
N ALA A 123 -1.73 34.02 27.65
CA ALA A 123 -1.04 35.17 27.08
C ALA A 123 -2.02 36.05 26.29
N THR A 124 -1.73 37.30 26.11
CA THR A 124 -2.56 38.26 25.35
C THR A 124 -2.64 37.88 23.86
N ASP A 125 -1.60 37.22 23.37
CA ASP A 125 -1.43 36.74 21.98
C ASP A 125 -1.54 35.21 21.87
N GLY A 126 -2.21 34.57 22.84
CA GLY A 126 -2.28 33.11 22.96
C GLY A 126 -2.71 32.39 21.69
N VAL A 127 -3.65 32.94 20.92
CA VAL A 127 -4.08 32.38 19.64
C VAL A 127 -2.94 32.36 18.62
N ALA A 128 -2.16 33.43 18.53
CA ALA A 128 -1.04 33.50 17.60
C ALA A 128 0.06 32.50 17.95
N VAL A 129 0.34 32.32 19.24
CA VAL A 129 1.33 31.35 19.73
C VAL A 129 0.90 29.89 19.42
N ILE A 130 -0.36 29.54 19.71
CA ILE A 130 -0.88 28.20 19.39
C ILE A 130 -0.84 27.98 17.89
N ARG A 131 -1.27 28.95 17.09
CA ARG A 131 -1.24 28.85 15.63
C ARG A 131 0.18 28.60 15.10
N SER A 132 1.15 29.41 15.57
CA SER A 132 2.55 29.23 15.17
C SER A 132 3.11 27.87 15.56
N ALA A 133 2.72 27.32 16.71
CA ALA A 133 3.14 25.98 17.12
C ALA A 133 2.54 24.87 16.23
N LEU A 134 1.26 25.00 15.83
CA LEU A 134 0.62 24.04 14.93
C LEU A 134 1.16 24.15 13.49
N GLU A 135 1.41 25.36 12.99
CA GLU A 135 2.05 25.60 11.70
C GLU A 135 3.48 25.03 11.67
N ALA A 136 4.22 25.11 12.77
CA ALA A 136 5.52 24.47 12.91
C ALA A 136 5.43 22.93 12.87
N ALA A 137 4.37 22.35 13.44
CA ALA A 137 4.13 20.91 13.35
C ALA A 137 3.76 20.48 11.90
N GLU A 138 2.92 21.24 11.21
CA GLU A 138 2.57 20.98 9.80
C GLU A 138 3.78 21.13 8.87
N SER A 139 4.73 21.99 9.21
CA SER A 139 5.98 22.15 8.43
C SER A 139 6.91 20.91 8.47
N LEU A 140 6.63 19.93 9.33
CA LEU A 140 7.31 18.64 9.35
C LEU A 140 6.83 17.71 8.23
N SER A 141 5.78 18.09 7.51
CA SER A 141 5.37 17.37 6.29
C SER A 141 6.52 17.32 5.29
N ASN A 142 6.76 16.12 4.73
CA ASN A 142 7.85 15.88 3.80
C ASN A 142 7.31 15.08 2.62
N GLU A 143 7.19 15.72 1.46
CA GLU A 143 6.71 15.09 0.24
C GLU A 143 7.64 13.96 -0.26
N ALA A 144 8.95 14.07 -0.02
CA ALA A 144 9.91 13.06 -0.43
C ALA A 144 9.82 11.76 0.40
N GLU A 145 9.34 11.85 1.63
CA GLU A 145 9.11 10.72 2.52
C GLU A 145 7.62 10.35 2.62
N GLU A 146 6.76 10.99 1.82
CA GLU A 146 5.29 10.82 1.82
C GLU A 146 4.65 11.02 3.21
N ILE A 147 5.26 11.91 4.01
CA ILE A 147 4.74 12.28 5.34
C ILE A 147 3.88 13.53 5.22
N ASP A 148 2.62 13.42 5.59
CA ASP A 148 1.66 14.52 5.63
C ASP A 148 1.16 14.73 7.06
N VAL A 149 1.36 15.93 7.60
CA VAL A 149 0.92 16.32 8.95
C VAL A 149 -0.09 17.46 8.82
N LYS A 150 -1.28 17.26 9.37
CA LYS A 150 -2.37 18.24 9.38
C LYS A 150 -2.87 18.47 10.79
N CYS A 151 -3.06 19.73 11.12
CA CYS A 151 -3.60 20.16 12.41
C CYS A 151 -4.99 20.80 12.22
N PHE A 152 -5.93 20.42 13.08
CA PHE A 152 -7.31 20.88 13.03
C PHE A 152 -7.72 21.48 14.37
N TYR A 153 -8.55 22.51 14.33
CA TYR A 153 -9.18 23.07 15.51
C TYR A 153 -10.55 22.45 15.74
N ASP A 154 -10.70 21.69 16.82
CA ASP A 154 -11.94 21.01 17.18
C ASP A 154 -12.76 21.77 18.28
N GLY A 155 -12.31 22.97 18.63
CA GLY A 155 -12.91 23.80 19.70
C GLY A 155 -12.02 23.86 20.94
N ALA A 156 -11.68 25.06 21.39
CA ALA A 156 -10.78 25.25 22.53
C ALA A 156 -11.25 24.48 23.79
N PRO A 157 -10.38 23.74 24.46
CA PRO A 157 -8.93 23.67 24.29
C PRO A 157 -8.45 22.53 23.38
N ALA A 158 -9.34 21.88 22.62
CA ALA A 158 -9.05 20.68 21.84
C ALA A 158 -8.59 21.01 20.42
N TYR A 159 -7.49 20.39 20.02
CA TYR A 159 -6.91 20.42 18.68
C TYR A 159 -6.61 19.00 18.26
N ARG A 160 -6.83 18.68 16.99
CA ARG A 160 -6.57 17.38 16.42
C ARG A 160 -5.37 17.44 15.49
N ILE A 161 -4.48 16.46 15.60
CA ILE A 161 -3.39 16.24 14.68
C ILE A 161 -3.62 14.94 13.94
N GLU A 162 -3.50 14.96 12.63
CA GLU A 162 -3.55 13.81 11.76
C GLU A 162 -2.20 13.70 11.03
N LEU A 163 -1.60 12.54 11.12
CA LEU A 163 -0.34 12.22 10.47
C LEU A 163 -0.57 11.04 9.54
N ARG A 164 -0.15 11.17 8.30
CA ARG A 164 -0.12 10.14 7.28
C ARG A 164 1.30 9.84 6.90
N ALA A 165 1.67 8.56 6.84
CA ALA A 165 3.00 8.12 6.45
C ALA A 165 2.92 6.73 5.80
N PRO A 166 3.94 6.30 5.02
CA PRO A 166 4.00 4.95 4.45
C PRO A 166 4.14 3.86 5.53
N ASP A 167 4.82 4.16 6.64
CA ASP A 167 5.09 3.21 7.73
C ASP A 167 4.97 3.91 9.11
N PHE A 168 4.91 3.12 10.18
CA PHE A 168 4.90 3.58 11.59
C PHE A 168 6.27 3.99 12.14
N LYS A 169 7.34 3.91 11.35
CA LYS A 169 8.71 4.20 11.81
C LYS A 169 9.08 5.65 11.64
#